data_f8e05987cd4443d4a93843da6f796611
#
_entry.id   f8e05987cd4443d4a93843da6f796611
#
_cell.length_a   1.000
_cell.length_b   1.000
_cell.length_c   1.000
_cell.angle_alpha   90.00
_cell.angle_beta   90.00
_cell.angle_gamma   90.00
#
_symmetry.space_group_name_H-M   'P 1'
#
loop_
_entity.id
_entity.type
_entity.pdbx_description
1 polymer ?
#
loop_
_entity_poly.entity_id
_entity_poly.type
_entity_poly.pdbx_seq_one_letter_code
_entity_poly.pdbx_strand_id
1 'polypeptide(L)' 'MNEADNKIIDKIEKLIALSSSDNENEAKAAMLKAQELMAKYEI' A
#
# COMPACT_ATOMS: atom_id res chain seq x y z
N MET A 1 10.30 -5.89 14.73
CA MET A 1 9.20 -6.27 13.83
C MET A 1 9.38 -7.69 13.35
N ASN A 2 8.29 -8.41 13.22
CA ASN A 2 8.38 -9.77 12.72
C ASN A 2 8.31 -9.79 11.18
N GLU A 3 8.50 -10.96 10.60
CA GLU A 3 8.55 -11.14 9.16
C GLU A 3 7.24 -10.74 8.47
N ALA A 4 6.10 -11.01 9.12
CA ALA A 4 4.80 -10.66 8.56
C ALA A 4 4.64 -9.14 8.43
N ASP A 5 5.10 -8.40 9.43
CA ASP A 5 5.05 -6.93 9.39
C ASP A 5 5.92 -6.40 8.27
N ASN A 6 7.08 -6.99 8.05
CA ASN A 6 7.97 -6.57 6.98
C ASN A 6 7.34 -6.79 5.61
N LYS A 7 6.61 -7.89 5.44
CA LYS A 7 5.93 -8.18 4.19
C LYS A 7 4.80 -7.19 3.93
N ILE A 8 4.08 -6.80 4.96
CA ILE A 8 2.99 -5.84 4.83
C ILE A 8 3.55 -4.47 4.47
N ILE A 9 4.61 -4.05 5.13
CA ILE A 9 5.25 -2.77 4.83
C ILE A 9 5.74 -2.75 3.38
N ASP A 10 6.35 -3.82 2.93
CA ASP A 10 6.82 -3.93 1.54
C ASP A 10 5.65 -3.80 0.56
N LYS A 11 4.55 -4.43 0.86
CA LYS A 11 3.35 -4.36 0.03
C LYS A 11 2.79 -2.94 -0.04
N ILE A 12 2.76 -2.26 1.10
CA ILE A 12 2.30 -0.87 1.18
C ILE A 12 3.20 0.03 0.34
N GLU A 13 4.51 -0.16 0.42
CA GLU A 13 5.45 0.62 -0.39
C GLU A 13 5.21 0.42 -1.88
N LYS A 14 4.93 -0.80 -2.30
CA LYS A 14 4.63 -1.09 -3.70
C LYS A 14 3.34 -0.42 -4.13
N LEU A 15 2.33 -0.40 -3.27
CA LEU A 15 1.06 0.26 -3.57
C LEU A 15 1.23 1.77 -3.68
N ILE A 16 2.05 2.35 -2.82
CA ILE A 16 2.34 3.78 -2.88
C ILE A 16 3.06 4.11 -4.18
N ALA A 17 3.98 3.26 -4.61
CA ALA A 17 4.65 3.44 -5.89
C ALA A 17 3.66 3.37 -7.05
N LEU A 18 2.70 2.47 -6.99
CA LEU A 18 1.66 2.36 -8.02
C LEU A 18 0.73 3.57 -8.03
N SER A 19 0.61 4.26 -6.90
CA SER A 19 -0.22 5.47 -6.84
C SER A 19 0.36 6.61 -7.66
N SER A 20 1.60 6.46 -8.15
CA SER A 20 2.23 7.42 -9.05
C SER A 20 1.98 7.08 -10.53
N SER A 21 1.19 6.06 -10.81
CA SER A 21 0.88 5.63 -12.16
C SER A 21 0.17 6.73 -12.94
N ASP A 22 0.37 6.77 -14.25
CA ASP A 22 -0.34 7.69 -15.14
C ASP A 22 -1.82 7.34 -15.26
N ASN A 23 -2.19 6.12 -14.90
CA ASN A 23 -3.58 5.69 -14.91
C ASN A 23 -4.25 6.09 -13.60
N GLU A 24 -5.12 7.10 -13.65
CA GLU A 24 -5.79 7.63 -12.47
C GLU A 24 -6.58 6.59 -11.69
N ASN A 25 -7.26 5.69 -12.40
CA ASN A 25 -8.04 4.66 -11.72
C ASN A 25 -7.16 3.70 -10.95
N GLU A 26 -6.05 3.31 -11.56
CA GLU A 26 -5.09 2.42 -10.91
C GLU A 26 -4.42 3.12 -9.73
N ALA A 27 -4.06 4.38 -9.91
CA ALA A 27 -3.42 5.15 -8.85
C ALA A 27 -4.34 5.30 -7.64
N LYS A 28 -5.61 5.61 -7.88
CA LYS A 28 -6.59 5.73 -6.80
C LYS A 28 -6.79 4.40 -6.08
N ALA A 29 -6.93 3.32 -6.84
CA ALA A 29 -7.13 2.00 -6.25
C ALA A 29 -5.93 1.60 -5.40
N ALA A 30 -4.72 1.88 -5.87
CA ALA A 30 -3.50 1.57 -5.13
C ALA A 30 -3.43 2.36 -3.83
N MET A 31 -3.75 3.65 -3.88
CA MET A 31 -3.72 4.50 -2.70
C MET A 31 -4.74 4.05 -1.65
N LEU A 32 -5.96 3.74 -2.10
CA LEU A 32 -6.99 3.26 -1.19
C LEU A 32 -6.60 1.96 -0.54
N LYS A 33 -6.01 1.06 -1.31
CA LYS A 33 -5.56 -0.22 -0.76
C LYS A 33 -4.43 -0.03 0.24
N ALA A 34 -3.51 0.88 -0.03
CA ALA A 34 -2.43 1.19 0.90
C ALA A 34 -2.98 1.72 2.21
N GLN A 35 -3.93 2.66 2.15
CA GLN A 35 -4.56 3.22 3.34
C GLN A 35 -5.30 2.14 4.13
N GLU A 36 -5.99 1.26 3.44
CA GLU A 36 -6.71 0.16 4.05
C GLU A 36 -5.77 -0.76 4.83
N LEU A 37 -4.63 -1.09 4.22
CA LEU A 37 -3.64 -1.95 4.88
C LEU A 37 -3.00 -1.25 6.07
N MET A 38 -2.70 0.04 5.94
CA MET A 38 -2.14 0.79 7.06
C MET A 38 -3.09 0.82 8.25
N ALA A 39 -4.38 1.02 7.99
CA ALA A 39 -5.38 1.02 9.05
C ALA A 39 -5.54 -0.37 9.67
N LYS A 40 -5.56 -1.41 8.82
CA LYS A 40 -5.76 -2.78 9.29
C LYS A 40 -4.63 -3.25 10.18
N TYR A 41 -3.40 -2.90 9.85
CA TYR A 41 -2.21 -3.36 10.58
C TYR A 41 -1.62 -2.29 11.50
N GLU A 42 -2.28 -1.15 11.60
CA GLU A 42 -1.86 -0.04 12.48
C GLU A 42 -0.43 0.46 12.19
N ILE A 43 -0.15 0.59 10.92
CA ILE A 43 1.17 1.07 10.48
C ILE A 43 1.09 2.55 10.16
#